data_4909fd497316a1ec54895de845d728c2
#
_entry.id   4909fd497316a1ec54895de845d728c2
#
_cell.length_a   1.000
_cell.length_b   1.000
_cell.length_c   1.000
_cell.angle_alpha   90.00
_cell.angle_beta   90.00
_cell.angle_gamma   90.00
#
_symmetry.space_group_name_H-M   'P 1'
#
loop_
_entity.id
_entity.type
_entity.pdbx_description
1 polymer ?
#
loop_
_entity_poly.entity_id
_entity_poly.type
_entity_poly.pdbx_seq_one_letter_code
_entity_poly.pdbx_strand_id
1 'polypeptide(L)'
;MVDQPGFFDLSDRLRELSAKGDDLERIAALVDFGMFRPELERAVPRSDGSKGGRPAFDHVLMFKILLLQAMHGLSDERCEYLIKDRLSFMRFLGLGLADPVPDANTIWTFREALKQAGAVERLFAQFDATLRAAGYLAMGGQIVDATIVAAPKQRNTKAERAAIKAGQIPKGWAERPAKLRQKDRDARWTVKFSKAKPREDGAPQVDLAVPAFGYKNHVAIDRRHGLIRGWTGTHAAAHEGARLEEVLDGDNTASGVWADTAYRSAKNDAMLDARGLVSCIHGEKPQGRPMAARTRRADARKSAVRWPSSMT
;
A
#
# COMPACT_ATOMS: atom_id res chain seq x y z
N MET A 1 -40.03 4.77 23.78
CA MET A 1 -40.38 5.93 22.94
C MET A 1 -39.09 6.36 22.26
N VAL A 2 -39.02 6.31 20.95
CA VAL A 2 -37.89 6.92 20.22
C VAL A 2 -38.20 8.40 20.19
N ASP A 3 -37.42 9.19 20.92
CA ASP A 3 -37.55 10.65 20.92
C ASP A 3 -37.42 11.16 19.49
N GLN A 4 -38.23 12.17 19.13
CA GLN A 4 -38.06 12.82 17.82
C GLN A 4 -36.66 13.42 17.75
N PRO A 5 -35.89 13.18 16.63
CA PRO A 5 -34.59 13.74 16.50
C PRO A 5 -34.60 15.25 16.68
N GLY A 6 -33.80 15.75 17.62
CA GLY A 6 -33.59 17.18 17.85
C GLY A 6 -32.79 17.81 16.74
N PHE A 7 -32.98 19.09 16.49
CA PHE A 7 -32.28 19.84 15.41
C PHE A 7 -30.75 19.83 15.60
N PHE A 8 -30.24 19.66 16.80
CA PHE A 8 -28.79 19.66 17.11
C PHE A 8 -28.20 18.28 17.36
N ASP A 9 -28.97 17.20 17.33
CA ASP A 9 -28.50 15.84 17.67
C ASP A 9 -27.31 15.39 16.83
N LEU A 10 -27.30 15.71 15.52
CA LEU A 10 -26.20 15.40 14.64
C LEU A 10 -24.92 16.15 15.03
N SER A 11 -25.06 17.46 15.31
CA SER A 11 -23.92 18.30 15.70
C SER A 11 -23.34 17.86 17.05
N ASP A 12 -24.20 17.49 17.99
CA ASP A 12 -23.79 17.00 19.30
C ASP A 12 -23.10 15.65 19.20
N ARG A 13 -23.61 14.74 18.37
CA ARG A 13 -22.96 13.46 18.10
C ARG A 13 -21.58 13.64 17.45
N LEU A 14 -21.44 14.53 16.48
CA LEU A 14 -20.17 14.83 15.85
C LEU A 14 -19.18 15.44 16.85
N ARG A 15 -19.64 16.29 17.77
CA ARG A 15 -18.81 16.85 18.85
C ARG A 15 -18.33 15.78 19.82
N GLU A 16 -19.19 14.82 20.18
CA GLU A 16 -18.80 13.66 20.99
C GLU A 16 -17.74 12.79 20.32
N LEU A 17 -17.85 12.56 19.00
CA LEU A 17 -16.84 11.82 18.23
C LEU A 17 -15.50 12.55 18.25
N SER A 18 -15.49 13.86 18.02
CA SER A 18 -14.28 14.69 18.09
C SER A 18 -13.63 14.63 19.47
N ALA A 19 -14.42 14.69 20.54
CA ALA A 19 -13.92 14.64 21.92
C ALA A 19 -13.25 13.30 22.27
N LYS A 20 -13.65 12.20 21.61
CA LYS A 20 -13.03 10.87 21.76
C LYS A 20 -11.81 10.64 20.86
N GLY A 21 -11.51 11.59 19.96
CA GLY A 21 -10.45 11.50 18.98
C GLY A 21 -10.91 10.78 17.70
N ASP A 22 -11.14 11.56 16.63
CA ASP A 22 -11.45 11.05 15.30
C ASP A 22 -10.24 11.24 14.41
N ASP A 23 -9.58 10.14 14.05
CA ASP A 23 -8.37 10.16 13.21
C ASP A 23 -8.65 10.74 11.81
N LEU A 24 -9.85 10.55 11.28
CA LEU A 24 -10.25 11.12 9.99
C LEU A 24 -10.37 12.65 10.04
N GLU A 25 -10.84 13.19 11.14
CA GLU A 25 -10.88 14.64 11.39
C GLU A 25 -9.45 15.20 11.44
N ARG A 26 -8.54 14.52 12.13
CA ARG A 26 -7.12 14.90 12.19
C ARG A 26 -6.46 14.87 10.82
N ILE A 27 -6.71 13.83 10.03
CA ILE A 27 -6.20 13.72 8.65
C ILE A 27 -6.74 14.85 7.79
N ALA A 28 -8.05 15.16 7.87
CA ALA A 28 -8.67 16.25 7.12
C ALA A 28 -8.12 17.62 7.49
N ALA A 29 -7.70 17.82 8.74
CA ALA A 29 -7.07 19.05 9.21
C ALA A 29 -5.60 19.19 8.77
N LEU A 30 -4.89 18.06 8.61
CA LEU A 30 -3.47 18.05 8.25
C LEU A 30 -3.22 18.07 6.75
N VAL A 31 -4.10 17.48 5.95
CA VAL A 31 -3.92 17.30 4.51
C VAL A 31 -4.93 18.14 3.73
N ASP A 32 -4.44 19.12 2.97
CA ASP A 32 -5.27 19.78 1.97
C ASP A 32 -5.47 18.86 0.76
N PHE A 33 -6.58 18.12 0.76
CA PHE A 33 -6.92 17.24 -0.36
C PHE A 33 -7.19 17.99 -1.68
N GLY A 34 -7.46 19.30 -1.63
CA GLY A 34 -7.65 20.14 -2.80
C GLY A 34 -6.40 20.18 -3.70
N MET A 35 -5.22 19.99 -3.12
CA MET A 35 -3.96 19.96 -3.86
C MET A 35 -3.94 18.89 -4.96
N PHE A 36 -4.64 17.76 -4.77
CA PHE A 36 -4.68 16.66 -5.74
C PHE A 36 -5.62 16.92 -6.93
N ARG A 37 -6.51 17.90 -6.83
CA ARG A 37 -7.55 18.16 -7.84
C ARG A 37 -7.02 18.26 -9.27
N PRO A 38 -5.97 19.05 -9.58
CA PRO A 38 -5.49 19.18 -10.95
C PRO A 38 -5.04 17.86 -11.57
N GLU A 39 -4.39 16.99 -10.78
CA GLU A 39 -3.92 15.70 -11.24
C GLU A 39 -5.08 14.71 -11.40
N LEU A 40 -6.04 14.72 -10.48
CA LEU A 40 -7.23 13.88 -10.55
C LEU A 40 -8.10 14.22 -11.77
N GLU A 41 -8.31 15.51 -12.06
CA GLU A 41 -9.06 15.98 -13.22
C GLU A 41 -8.36 15.66 -14.54
N ARG A 42 -7.03 15.70 -14.57
CA ARG A 42 -6.23 15.27 -15.71
C ARG A 42 -6.36 13.78 -15.96
N ALA A 43 -6.30 12.97 -14.90
CA ALA A 43 -6.34 11.51 -14.97
C ALA A 43 -7.73 10.97 -15.32
N VAL A 44 -8.77 11.63 -14.84
CA VAL A 44 -10.17 11.24 -15.04
C VAL A 44 -10.97 12.45 -15.57
N PRO A 45 -10.85 12.79 -16.85
CA PRO A 45 -11.58 13.92 -17.42
C PRO A 45 -13.09 13.76 -17.25
N ARG A 46 -13.76 14.83 -16.89
CA ARG A 46 -15.23 14.85 -16.85
C ARG A 46 -15.81 14.79 -18.26
N SER A 47 -16.94 14.09 -18.38
CA SER A 47 -17.76 14.21 -19.61
C SER A 47 -18.21 15.66 -19.80
N ASP A 48 -18.26 16.10 -21.03
CA ASP A 48 -18.76 17.43 -21.43
C ASP A 48 -20.27 17.61 -21.20
N GLY A 49 -20.96 16.54 -20.77
CA GLY A 49 -22.41 16.55 -20.53
C GLY A 49 -23.25 16.49 -21.79
N SER A 50 -22.66 16.51 -23.00
CA SER A 50 -23.39 16.52 -24.28
C SER A 50 -24.30 15.33 -24.47
N LYS A 51 -24.01 14.20 -23.84
CA LYS A 51 -24.80 12.95 -23.89
C LYS A 51 -25.84 12.85 -22.75
N GLY A 52 -25.96 13.88 -21.92
CA GLY A 52 -26.79 13.83 -20.72
C GLY A 52 -26.22 12.86 -19.67
N GLY A 53 -27.00 12.57 -18.66
CA GLY A 53 -26.64 11.65 -17.58
C GLY A 53 -26.46 12.36 -16.23
N ARG A 54 -26.25 11.57 -15.17
CA ARG A 54 -26.00 12.10 -13.83
C ARG A 54 -24.65 12.81 -13.78
N PRO A 55 -24.55 14.00 -13.18
CA PRO A 55 -23.26 14.67 -12.97
C PRO A 55 -22.28 13.76 -12.24
N ALA A 56 -21.02 13.77 -12.69
CA ALA A 56 -19.96 13.01 -12.03
C ALA A 56 -19.72 13.54 -10.61
N PHE A 57 -19.42 12.65 -9.69
CA PHE A 57 -19.00 13.02 -8.34
C PHE A 57 -17.72 13.84 -8.39
N ASP A 58 -17.51 14.65 -7.35
CA ASP A 58 -16.27 15.42 -7.21
C ASP A 58 -15.05 14.49 -7.12
N HIS A 59 -13.98 14.82 -7.84
CA HIS A 59 -12.78 13.97 -7.92
C HIS A 59 -12.06 13.87 -6.56
N VAL A 60 -12.04 14.95 -5.77
CA VAL A 60 -11.43 14.94 -4.45
C VAL A 60 -12.25 14.09 -3.48
N LEU A 61 -13.59 14.15 -3.57
CA LEU A 61 -14.48 13.24 -2.85
C LEU A 61 -14.17 11.78 -3.18
N MET A 62 -14.10 11.45 -4.47
CA MET A 62 -13.80 10.09 -4.91
C MET A 62 -12.42 9.62 -4.44
N PHE A 63 -11.41 10.49 -4.46
CA PHE A 63 -10.07 10.18 -3.96
C PHE A 63 -10.07 9.93 -2.44
N LYS A 64 -10.78 10.75 -1.66
CA LYS A 64 -10.98 10.51 -0.22
C LYS A 64 -11.67 9.17 0.06
N ILE A 65 -12.62 8.75 -0.78
CA ILE A 65 -13.28 7.43 -0.67
C ILE A 65 -12.25 6.30 -0.87
N LEU A 66 -11.37 6.39 -1.88
CA LEU A 66 -10.30 5.41 -2.06
C LEU A 66 -9.34 5.37 -0.87
N LEU A 67 -9.06 6.50 -0.25
CA LEU A 67 -8.26 6.56 0.97
C LEU A 67 -8.95 5.83 2.14
N LEU A 68 -10.25 6.09 2.38
CA LEU A 68 -11.04 5.35 3.38
C LEU A 68 -11.02 3.86 3.13
N GLN A 69 -11.18 3.46 1.87
CA GLN A 69 -11.14 2.07 1.45
C GLN A 69 -9.80 1.40 1.78
N ALA A 70 -8.69 2.07 1.47
CA ALA A 70 -7.35 1.59 1.76
C ALA A 70 -7.05 1.51 3.27
N MET A 71 -7.41 2.56 4.03
CA MET A 71 -7.19 2.63 5.47
C MET A 71 -7.93 1.56 6.26
N HIS A 72 -9.13 1.18 5.80
CA HIS A 72 -10.00 0.24 6.52
C HIS A 72 -10.10 -1.13 5.84
N GLY A 73 -9.39 -1.38 4.73
CA GLY A 73 -9.39 -2.65 4.00
C GLY A 73 -10.77 -3.06 3.47
N LEU A 74 -11.53 -2.10 2.91
CA LEU A 74 -12.92 -2.30 2.52
C LEU A 74 -13.06 -2.75 1.06
N SER A 75 -14.05 -3.63 0.77
CA SER A 75 -14.54 -3.83 -0.59
C SER A 75 -15.34 -2.61 -1.07
N ASP A 76 -15.61 -2.53 -2.39
CA ASP A 76 -16.35 -1.41 -2.95
C ASP A 76 -17.77 -1.33 -2.34
N GLU A 77 -18.46 -2.46 -2.22
CA GLU A 77 -19.80 -2.57 -1.62
C GLU A 77 -19.79 -2.21 -0.13
N ARG A 78 -18.77 -2.68 0.59
CA ARG A 78 -18.65 -2.38 2.02
C ARG A 78 -18.33 -0.91 2.25
N CYS A 79 -17.54 -0.31 1.36
CA CYS A 79 -17.22 1.12 1.42
C CYS A 79 -18.48 1.97 1.20
N GLU A 80 -19.27 1.69 0.16
CA GLU A 80 -20.57 2.36 -0.08
C GLU A 80 -21.48 2.27 1.15
N TYR A 81 -21.64 1.05 1.71
CA TYR A 81 -22.47 0.84 2.90
C TYR A 81 -21.97 1.67 4.10
N LEU A 82 -20.67 1.61 4.40
CA LEU A 82 -20.11 2.28 5.58
C LEU A 82 -20.08 3.82 5.45
N ILE A 83 -20.03 4.36 4.25
CA ILE A 83 -20.20 5.81 4.04
C ILE A 83 -21.59 6.25 4.47
N LYS A 84 -22.63 5.45 4.18
CA LYS A 84 -24.02 5.74 4.61
C LYS A 84 -24.26 5.50 6.11
N ASP A 85 -23.50 4.59 6.73
CA ASP A 85 -23.69 4.12 8.10
C ASP A 85 -22.90 4.95 9.14
N ARG A 86 -21.75 5.54 8.76
CA ARG A 86 -20.81 6.18 9.70
C ARG A 86 -20.74 7.68 9.53
N LEU A 87 -21.12 8.40 10.56
CA LEU A 87 -21.04 9.87 10.61
C LEU A 87 -19.61 10.39 10.44
N SER A 88 -18.59 9.68 10.97
CA SER A 88 -17.19 10.07 10.79
C SER A 88 -16.75 9.99 9.32
N PHE A 89 -17.23 8.99 8.57
CA PHE A 89 -16.96 8.88 7.14
C PHE A 89 -17.62 10.00 6.34
N MET A 90 -18.92 10.26 6.63
CA MET A 90 -19.66 11.35 5.99
C MET A 90 -18.98 12.70 6.24
N ARG A 91 -18.61 12.98 7.50
CA ARG A 91 -17.89 14.20 7.87
C ARG A 91 -16.56 14.35 7.13
N PHE A 92 -15.74 13.29 7.09
CA PHE A 92 -14.47 13.29 6.37
C PHE A 92 -14.65 13.57 4.88
N LEU A 93 -15.70 13.04 4.28
CA LEU A 93 -16.02 13.24 2.87
C LEU A 93 -16.68 14.60 2.60
N GLY A 94 -17.20 15.29 3.61
CA GLY A 94 -17.98 16.52 3.47
C GLY A 94 -19.39 16.27 2.97
N LEU A 95 -19.97 15.10 3.28
CA LEU A 95 -21.34 14.71 2.90
C LEU A 95 -22.31 14.96 4.04
N GLY A 96 -23.46 15.55 3.74
CA GLY A 96 -24.63 15.59 4.60
C GLY A 96 -25.46 14.31 4.54
N LEU A 97 -26.41 14.14 5.45
CA LEU A 97 -27.26 12.94 5.52
C LEU A 97 -28.11 12.70 4.25
N ALA A 98 -28.46 13.78 3.57
CA ALA A 98 -29.29 13.71 2.35
C ALA A 98 -28.46 13.64 1.07
N ASP A 99 -27.14 13.78 1.15
CA ASP A 99 -26.29 13.80 -0.04
C ASP A 99 -26.17 12.42 -0.68
N PRO A 100 -26.10 12.36 -2.01
CA PRO A 100 -25.92 11.11 -2.70
C PRO A 100 -24.54 10.52 -2.44
N VAL A 101 -24.50 9.24 -2.12
CA VAL A 101 -23.25 8.47 -1.94
C VAL A 101 -22.91 7.72 -3.23
N PRO A 102 -21.66 7.74 -3.70
CA PRO A 102 -21.22 6.94 -4.83
C PRO A 102 -21.45 5.45 -4.57
N ASP A 103 -22.00 4.73 -5.54
CA ASP A 103 -22.17 3.29 -5.48
C ASP A 103 -20.84 2.54 -5.72
N ALA A 104 -20.83 1.25 -5.41
CA ALA A 104 -19.66 0.37 -5.55
C ALA A 104 -19.08 0.40 -6.97
N ASN A 105 -19.92 0.43 -8.01
CA ASN A 105 -19.47 0.46 -9.40
C ASN A 105 -18.81 1.80 -9.76
N THR A 106 -19.33 2.90 -9.25
CA THR A 106 -18.72 4.24 -9.40
C THR A 106 -17.35 4.31 -8.75
N ILE A 107 -17.19 3.75 -7.53
CA ILE A 107 -15.91 3.67 -6.82
C ILE A 107 -14.91 2.84 -7.63
N TRP A 108 -15.32 1.67 -8.09
CA TRP A 108 -14.49 0.79 -8.92
C TRP A 108 -14.06 1.48 -10.22
N THR A 109 -14.98 2.11 -10.93
CA THR A 109 -14.72 2.78 -12.22
C THR A 109 -13.69 3.90 -12.04
N PHE A 110 -13.84 4.70 -11.00
CA PHE A 110 -12.89 5.80 -10.71
C PHE A 110 -11.49 5.26 -10.41
N ARG A 111 -11.37 4.22 -9.59
CA ARG A 111 -10.09 3.57 -9.27
C ARG A 111 -9.42 3.00 -10.52
N GLU A 112 -10.16 2.31 -11.39
CA GLU A 112 -9.64 1.77 -12.65
C GLU A 112 -9.19 2.88 -13.61
N ALA A 113 -9.90 4.00 -13.68
CA ALA A 113 -9.50 5.15 -14.48
C ALA A 113 -8.17 5.74 -13.98
N LEU A 114 -7.99 5.94 -12.68
CA LEU A 114 -6.72 6.41 -12.10
C LEU A 114 -5.57 5.45 -12.40
N LYS A 115 -5.80 4.15 -12.27
CA LYS A 115 -4.81 3.11 -12.57
C LYS A 115 -4.42 3.13 -14.06
N GLN A 116 -5.40 3.20 -14.97
CA GLN A 116 -5.14 3.25 -16.42
C GLN A 116 -4.40 4.51 -16.83
N ALA A 117 -4.65 5.62 -16.16
CA ALA A 117 -3.94 6.89 -16.37
C ALA A 117 -2.52 6.91 -15.75
N GLY A 118 -2.11 5.88 -14.97
CA GLY A 118 -0.86 5.88 -14.20
C GLY A 118 -0.78 7.06 -13.22
N ALA A 119 -1.93 7.44 -12.62
CA ALA A 119 -2.00 8.63 -11.77
C ALA A 119 -1.49 8.39 -10.36
N VAL A 120 -1.43 7.14 -9.89
CA VAL A 120 -1.07 6.81 -8.51
C VAL A 120 0.35 7.27 -8.19
N GLU A 121 1.29 7.02 -9.08
CA GLU A 121 2.70 7.44 -8.94
C GLU A 121 2.84 8.96 -8.92
N ARG A 122 2.08 9.67 -9.76
CA ARG A 122 2.10 11.14 -9.81
C ARG A 122 1.47 11.77 -8.58
N LEU A 123 0.37 11.21 -8.08
CA LEU A 123 -0.27 11.64 -6.82
C LEU A 123 0.67 11.44 -5.63
N PHE A 124 1.39 10.30 -5.60
CA PHE A 124 2.39 10.03 -4.57
C PHE A 124 3.55 11.02 -4.64
N ALA A 125 4.10 11.26 -5.83
CA ALA A 125 5.18 12.23 -6.01
C ALA A 125 4.77 13.65 -5.61
N GLN A 126 3.55 14.06 -5.92
CA GLN A 126 3.00 15.35 -5.51
C GLN A 126 2.88 15.45 -3.98
N PHE A 127 2.42 14.39 -3.32
CA PHE A 127 2.33 14.35 -1.86
C PHE A 127 3.72 14.41 -1.21
N ASP A 128 4.70 13.63 -1.70
CA ASP A 128 6.08 13.68 -1.20
C ASP A 128 6.71 15.04 -1.39
N ALA A 129 6.50 15.69 -2.54
CA ALA A 129 6.98 17.07 -2.77
C ALA A 129 6.38 18.06 -1.77
N THR A 130 5.09 17.91 -1.44
CA THR A 130 4.43 18.75 -0.43
C THR A 130 5.00 18.52 0.96
N LEU A 131 5.27 17.26 1.34
CA LEU A 131 5.93 16.94 2.61
C LEU A 131 7.33 17.57 2.68
N ARG A 132 8.11 17.49 1.60
CA ARG A 132 9.45 18.11 1.51
C ARG A 132 9.36 19.63 1.65
N ALA A 133 8.42 20.28 0.97
CA ALA A 133 8.19 21.71 1.08
C ALA A 133 7.77 22.14 2.50
N ALA A 134 7.06 21.29 3.24
CA ALA A 134 6.70 21.47 4.64
C ALA A 134 7.86 21.18 5.62
N GLY A 135 9.07 20.87 5.13
CA GLY A 135 10.26 20.60 5.94
C GLY A 135 10.45 19.13 6.35
N TYR A 136 9.58 18.22 5.93
CA TYR A 136 9.74 16.79 6.18
C TYR A 136 10.70 16.17 5.15
N LEU A 137 11.95 16.58 5.17
CA LEU A 137 12.98 16.04 4.29
C LEU A 137 13.31 14.58 4.63
N ALA A 138 13.67 13.78 3.63
CA ALA A 138 14.14 12.43 3.86
C ALA A 138 15.48 12.44 4.61
N MET A 139 15.52 11.88 5.80
CA MET A 139 16.66 12.00 6.72
C MET A 139 16.93 10.72 7.51
N GLY A 140 18.17 10.59 7.99
CA GLY A 140 18.56 9.56 8.94
C GLY A 140 18.82 8.20 8.33
N GLY A 141 18.87 8.10 7.01
CA GLY A 141 18.99 6.85 6.25
C GLY A 141 17.65 6.23 5.91
N GLN A 142 17.67 5.05 5.29
CA GLN A 142 16.49 4.42 4.69
C GLN A 142 16.31 2.99 5.20
N ILE A 143 15.06 2.63 5.46
CA ILE A 143 14.66 1.27 5.79
C ILE A 143 13.86 0.73 4.61
N VAL A 144 14.32 -0.41 4.04
CA VAL A 144 13.65 -1.05 2.90
C VAL A 144 13.07 -2.38 3.35
N ASP A 145 11.80 -2.60 2.99
CA ASP A 145 11.09 -3.85 3.27
C ASP A 145 10.08 -4.18 2.17
N ALA A 146 9.64 -5.45 2.14
CA ALA A 146 8.63 -5.92 1.21
C ALA A 146 7.49 -6.63 1.93
N THR A 147 6.28 -6.24 1.62
CA THR A 147 5.05 -6.85 2.17
C THR A 147 4.28 -7.57 1.08
N ILE A 148 3.78 -8.79 1.37
CA ILE A 148 2.89 -9.50 0.44
C ILE A 148 1.49 -8.90 0.53
N VAL A 149 0.96 -8.56 -0.65
CA VAL A 149 -0.43 -8.17 -0.86
C VAL A 149 -1.15 -9.35 -1.50
N ALA A 150 -2.03 -10.01 -0.73
CA ALA A 150 -2.76 -11.17 -1.22
C ALA A 150 -3.78 -10.79 -2.30
N ALA A 151 -3.84 -11.56 -3.37
CA ALA A 151 -4.87 -11.48 -4.40
C ALA A 151 -5.85 -12.67 -4.30
N PRO A 152 -7.08 -12.52 -4.78
CA PRO A 152 -8.05 -13.62 -4.83
C PRO A 152 -7.50 -14.81 -5.63
N LYS A 153 -7.48 -15.98 -5.00
CA LYS A 153 -6.99 -17.21 -5.64
C LYS A 153 -7.85 -17.57 -6.84
N GLN A 154 -7.21 -17.84 -7.97
CA GLN A 154 -7.91 -18.14 -9.21
C GLN A 154 -7.76 -19.61 -9.59
N ARG A 155 -8.86 -20.19 -10.08
CA ARG A 155 -8.85 -21.54 -10.68
C ARG A 155 -8.56 -21.40 -12.17
N ASN A 156 -7.33 -21.72 -12.57
CA ASN A 156 -6.87 -21.72 -13.96
C ASN A 156 -6.36 -23.12 -14.33
N THR A 157 -6.63 -23.55 -15.55
CA THR A 157 -6.11 -24.82 -16.10
C THR A 157 -4.58 -24.76 -16.27
N LYS A 158 -3.95 -25.92 -16.51
CA LYS A 158 -2.50 -25.95 -16.80
C LYS A 158 -2.13 -25.12 -18.04
N ALA A 159 -2.95 -25.21 -19.10
CA ALA A 159 -2.75 -24.45 -20.34
C ALA A 159 -2.90 -22.93 -20.12
N GLU A 160 -3.94 -22.51 -19.39
CA GLU A 160 -4.13 -21.10 -19.04
C GLU A 160 -2.95 -20.57 -18.21
N ARG A 161 -2.47 -21.35 -17.23
CA ARG A 161 -1.28 -20.96 -16.43
C ARG A 161 -0.01 -20.83 -17.25
N ALA A 162 0.20 -21.73 -18.21
CA ALA A 162 1.35 -21.67 -19.12
C ALA A 162 1.30 -20.41 -20.00
N ALA A 163 0.14 -20.10 -20.59
CA ALA A 163 -0.06 -18.91 -21.40
C ALA A 163 0.18 -17.62 -20.58
N ILE A 164 -0.38 -17.54 -19.36
CA ILE A 164 -0.19 -16.41 -18.44
C ILE A 164 1.31 -16.25 -18.08
N LYS A 165 2.01 -17.35 -17.81
CA LYS A 165 3.45 -17.33 -17.52
C LYS A 165 4.27 -16.82 -18.69
N ALA A 166 3.83 -17.12 -19.92
CA ALA A 166 4.43 -16.63 -21.16
C ALA A 166 4.01 -15.18 -21.53
N GLY A 167 3.26 -14.48 -20.68
CA GLY A 167 2.75 -13.13 -20.95
C GLY A 167 1.60 -13.08 -21.96
N GLN A 168 1.03 -14.24 -22.31
CA GLN A 168 -0.03 -14.36 -23.32
C GLN A 168 -1.43 -14.39 -22.69
N ILE A 169 -2.42 -13.96 -23.46
CA ILE A 169 -3.82 -14.13 -23.09
C ILE A 169 -4.23 -15.57 -23.44
N PRO A 170 -4.76 -16.37 -22.46
CA PRO A 170 -5.22 -17.72 -22.74
C PRO A 170 -6.32 -17.75 -23.80
N LYS A 171 -6.31 -18.80 -24.65
CA LYS A 171 -7.33 -18.99 -25.68
C LYS A 171 -8.76 -18.93 -25.10
N GLY A 172 -9.66 -18.27 -25.80
CA GLY A 172 -11.07 -18.11 -25.40
C GLY A 172 -11.32 -17.08 -24.31
N TRP A 173 -10.29 -16.43 -23.75
CA TRP A 173 -10.49 -15.31 -22.83
C TRP A 173 -10.73 -13.99 -23.57
N ALA A 174 -10.04 -13.77 -24.70
CA ALA A 174 -10.28 -12.60 -25.56
C ALA A 174 -11.73 -12.53 -26.09
N GLU A 175 -12.32 -13.70 -26.37
CA GLU A 175 -13.70 -13.84 -26.83
C GLU A 175 -14.72 -13.62 -25.70
N ARG A 176 -14.29 -13.57 -24.46
CA ARG A 176 -15.11 -13.39 -23.26
C ARG A 176 -14.63 -12.20 -22.43
N PRO A 177 -14.92 -10.95 -22.84
CA PRO A 177 -14.37 -9.75 -22.18
C PRO A 177 -14.63 -9.68 -20.68
N ALA A 178 -15.81 -10.15 -20.22
CA ALA A 178 -16.16 -10.21 -18.81
C ALA A 178 -15.21 -11.16 -18.02
N LYS A 179 -14.92 -12.35 -18.58
CA LYS A 179 -13.95 -13.29 -17.98
C LYS A 179 -12.55 -12.67 -17.95
N LEU A 180 -12.12 -12.03 -19.04
CA LEU A 180 -10.80 -11.40 -19.12
C LEU A 180 -10.62 -10.30 -18.08
N ARG A 181 -11.66 -9.47 -17.82
CA ARG A 181 -11.63 -8.43 -16.79
C ARG A 181 -11.58 -8.97 -15.36
N GLN A 182 -12.19 -10.13 -15.11
CA GLN A 182 -12.22 -10.76 -13.79
C GLN A 182 -10.94 -11.54 -13.45
N LYS A 183 -10.10 -11.83 -14.44
CA LYS A 183 -8.89 -12.64 -14.27
C LYS A 183 -7.65 -11.76 -14.07
N ASP A 184 -7.02 -11.96 -12.94
CA ASP A 184 -5.71 -11.39 -12.66
C ASP A 184 -4.62 -12.21 -13.40
N ARG A 185 -3.88 -11.56 -14.29
CA ARG A 185 -2.82 -12.18 -15.08
C ARG A 185 -1.41 -11.88 -14.56
N ASP A 186 -1.31 -10.96 -13.61
CA ASP A 186 -0.03 -10.44 -13.12
C ASP A 186 0.34 -11.04 -11.75
N ALA A 187 -0.64 -11.38 -10.91
CA ALA A 187 -0.40 -12.05 -9.64
C ALA A 187 0.29 -13.41 -9.82
N ARG A 188 1.20 -13.75 -8.91
CA ARG A 188 1.97 -15.01 -8.92
C ARG A 188 1.95 -15.67 -7.55
N TRP A 189 2.19 -16.97 -7.55
CA TRP A 189 2.43 -17.73 -6.34
C TRP A 189 3.84 -17.53 -5.83
N THR A 190 3.97 -17.41 -4.53
CA THR A 190 5.23 -17.47 -3.78
C THR A 190 5.05 -18.36 -2.56
N VAL A 191 6.14 -18.75 -1.92
CA VAL A 191 6.11 -19.51 -0.67
C VAL A 191 6.83 -18.68 0.40
N LYS A 192 6.14 -18.43 1.51
CA LYS A 192 6.76 -17.91 2.73
C LYS A 192 7.00 -19.07 3.69
N PHE A 193 8.15 -19.08 4.33
CA PHE A 193 8.42 -19.99 5.43
C PHE A 193 8.14 -19.26 6.74
N SER A 194 7.18 -19.77 7.54
CA SER A 194 7.02 -19.30 8.91
C SER A 194 8.09 -19.92 9.77
N LYS A 195 8.86 -19.10 10.47
CA LYS A 195 9.82 -19.61 11.46
C LYS A 195 9.05 -20.31 12.57
N ALA A 196 9.31 -21.61 12.75
CA ALA A 196 8.76 -22.37 13.85
C ALA A 196 9.30 -21.80 15.18
N LYS A 197 8.40 -21.58 16.14
CA LYS A 197 8.83 -21.24 17.50
C LYS A 197 9.50 -22.49 18.10
N PRO A 198 10.62 -22.38 18.83
CA PRO A 198 11.19 -23.53 19.54
C PRO A 198 10.13 -24.18 20.42
N ARG A 199 10.05 -25.49 20.41
CA ARG A 199 9.21 -26.23 21.35
C ARG A 199 9.81 -26.12 22.75
N GLU A 200 8.97 -26.19 23.77
CA GLU A 200 9.39 -26.17 25.18
C GLU A 200 10.34 -27.33 25.51
N ASP A 201 10.22 -28.46 24.79
CA ASP A 201 11.09 -29.64 24.92
C ASP A 201 12.42 -29.54 24.13
N GLY A 202 12.69 -28.39 23.46
CA GLY A 202 13.90 -28.18 22.67
C GLY A 202 13.96 -28.94 21.35
N ALA A 203 12.93 -29.68 20.97
CA ALA A 203 12.89 -30.43 19.72
C ALA A 203 12.90 -29.47 18.50
N PRO A 204 13.66 -29.79 17.43
CA PRO A 204 13.67 -28.97 16.22
C PRO A 204 12.29 -28.95 15.56
N GLN A 205 11.77 -27.76 15.30
CA GLN A 205 10.51 -27.57 14.61
C GLN A 205 10.78 -27.22 13.15
N VAL A 206 10.03 -27.85 12.23
CA VAL A 206 10.17 -27.59 10.80
C VAL A 206 9.43 -26.30 10.44
N ASP A 207 10.09 -25.41 9.68
CA ASP A 207 9.43 -24.23 9.15
C ASP A 207 8.27 -24.62 8.23
N LEU A 208 7.09 -24.01 8.46
CA LEU A 208 5.92 -24.26 7.64
C LEU A 208 5.99 -23.45 6.35
N ALA A 209 5.93 -24.14 5.22
CA ALA A 209 5.82 -23.51 3.92
C ALA A 209 4.38 -23.01 3.70
N VAL A 210 4.18 -21.69 3.72
CA VAL A 210 2.87 -21.06 3.52
C VAL A 210 2.82 -20.47 2.11
N PRO A 211 2.05 -21.07 1.18
CA PRO A 211 1.89 -20.53 -0.16
C PRO A 211 1.01 -19.28 -0.13
N ALA A 212 1.45 -18.22 -0.79
CA ALA A 212 0.72 -16.98 -0.99
C ALA A 212 0.58 -16.67 -2.48
N PHE A 213 -0.59 -16.18 -2.91
CA PHE A 213 -0.85 -15.74 -4.26
C PHE A 213 -1.14 -14.24 -4.25
N GLY A 214 -0.47 -13.47 -5.07
CA GLY A 214 -0.67 -12.03 -5.14
C GLY A 214 0.54 -11.26 -5.63
N TYR A 215 0.79 -10.16 -4.94
CA TYR A 215 1.81 -9.18 -5.23
C TYR A 215 2.73 -8.96 -4.03
N LYS A 216 3.82 -8.25 -4.27
CA LYS A 216 4.66 -7.64 -3.23
C LYS A 216 4.66 -6.14 -3.41
N ASN A 217 4.51 -5.43 -2.31
CA ASN A 217 4.72 -4.01 -2.21
C ASN A 217 6.09 -3.78 -1.55
N HIS A 218 7.03 -3.23 -2.29
CA HIS A 218 8.36 -2.87 -1.82
C HIS A 218 8.34 -1.39 -1.44
N VAL A 219 8.78 -1.04 -0.26
CA VAL A 219 8.79 0.33 0.23
C VAL A 219 10.14 0.71 0.81
N ALA A 220 10.52 1.96 0.63
CA ALA A 220 11.59 2.61 1.35
C ALA A 220 11.02 3.71 2.23
N ILE A 221 11.38 3.69 3.51
CA ILE A 221 10.89 4.62 4.53
C ILE A 221 12.09 5.43 5.01
N ASP A 222 11.96 6.75 5.12
CA ASP A 222 12.98 7.55 5.79
C ASP A 222 12.98 7.25 7.30
N ARG A 223 14.17 7.14 7.87
CA ARG A 223 14.32 6.72 9.26
C ARG A 223 13.96 7.81 10.26
N ARG A 224 14.07 9.08 9.87
CA ARG A 224 13.81 10.22 10.77
C ARG A 224 12.33 10.43 11.03
N HIS A 225 11.51 10.41 9.98
CA HIS A 225 10.09 10.73 10.05
C HIS A 225 9.20 9.50 9.92
N GLY A 226 9.75 8.36 9.46
CA GLY A 226 8.98 7.14 9.22
C GLY A 226 8.06 7.24 8.00
N LEU A 227 8.33 8.16 7.08
CA LEU A 227 7.51 8.40 5.89
C LEU A 227 7.99 7.57 4.70
N ILE A 228 7.07 6.99 3.94
CA ILE A 228 7.39 6.29 2.69
C ILE A 228 7.90 7.31 1.68
N ARG A 229 9.09 7.06 1.11
CA ARG A 229 9.74 7.91 0.12
C ARG A 229 9.81 7.28 -1.26
N GLY A 230 9.89 5.95 -1.31
CA GLY A 230 9.89 5.19 -2.55
C GLY A 230 9.04 3.94 -2.40
N TRP A 231 8.41 3.52 -3.48
CA TRP A 231 7.66 2.27 -3.51
C TRP A 231 7.62 1.70 -4.93
N THR A 232 7.50 0.38 -5.02
CA THR A 232 7.21 -0.32 -6.27
C THR A 232 6.42 -1.59 -6.02
N GLY A 233 5.48 -1.88 -6.92
CA GLY A 233 4.65 -3.07 -6.88
C GLY A 233 5.17 -4.15 -7.83
N THR A 234 5.30 -5.39 -7.36
CA THR A 234 5.66 -6.54 -8.20
C THR A 234 4.75 -7.72 -7.95
N HIS A 235 4.75 -8.72 -8.84
CA HIS A 235 4.11 -9.99 -8.51
C HIS A 235 4.86 -10.69 -7.36
N ALA A 236 4.15 -11.49 -6.56
CA ALA A 236 4.69 -12.09 -5.34
C ALA A 236 5.93 -12.98 -5.52
N ALA A 237 6.14 -13.54 -6.72
CA ALA A 237 7.32 -14.36 -7.02
C ALA A 237 8.58 -13.54 -7.37
N ALA A 238 8.49 -12.21 -7.48
CA ALA A 238 9.66 -11.38 -7.75
C ALA A 238 10.65 -11.43 -6.58
N HIS A 239 11.94 -11.42 -6.91
CA HIS A 239 13.00 -11.40 -5.91
C HIS A 239 13.12 -9.99 -5.30
N GLU A 240 13.07 -9.89 -3.98
CA GLU A 240 13.05 -8.62 -3.26
C GLU A 240 14.32 -7.80 -3.50
N GLY A 241 15.48 -8.43 -3.41
CA GLY A 241 16.77 -7.77 -3.61
C GLY A 241 16.93 -7.11 -4.99
N ALA A 242 16.23 -7.61 -6.02
CA ALA A 242 16.28 -7.01 -7.35
C ALA A 242 15.56 -5.65 -7.44
N ARG A 243 14.77 -5.28 -6.42
CA ARG A 243 13.98 -4.04 -6.39
C ARG A 243 14.59 -2.96 -5.50
N LEU A 244 15.73 -3.25 -4.84
CA LEU A 244 16.36 -2.31 -3.93
C LEU A 244 16.61 -0.95 -4.58
N GLU A 245 17.22 -0.95 -5.76
CA GLU A 245 17.59 0.26 -6.48
C GLU A 245 16.39 1.14 -6.86
N GLU A 246 15.25 0.52 -7.18
CA GLU A 246 14.03 1.20 -7.64
C GLU A 246 13.33 2.00 -6.54
N VAL A 247 13.51 1.60 -5.28
CA VAL A 247 12.80 2.21 -4.14
C VAL A 247 13.67 3.19 -3.34
N LEU A 248 14.98 3.19 -3.56
CA LEU A 248 15.88 4.08 -2.81
C LEU A 248 15.64 5.55 -3.17
N ASP A 249 15.52 6.37 -2.13
CA ASP A 249 15.48 7.82 -2.24
C ASP A 249 16.92 8.37 -2.36
N GLY A 250 17.23 9.02 -3.47
CA GLY A 250 18.55 9.62 -3.73
C GLY A 250 18.82 10.89 -2.91
N ASP A 251 17.78 11.51 -2.36
CA ASP A 251 17.88 12.78 -1.63
C ASP A 251 17.96 12.59 -0.11
N ASN A 252 18.03 11.35 0.40
CA ASN A 252 18.16 11.11 1.83
C ASN A 252 19.50 11.63 2.36
N THR A 253 19.48 12.45 3.42
CA THR A 253 20.67 13.12 3.94
C THR A 253 21.67 12.24 4.66
N ALA A 254 21.38 10.95 4.84
CA ALA A 254 22.28 9.99 5.48
C ALA A 254 22.45 8.73 4.64
N SER A 255 23.64 8.15 4.71
CA SER A 255 24.08 7.07 3.84
C SER A 255 23.57 5.66 4.22
N GLY A 256 23.05 5.44 5.42
CA GLY A 256 22.68 4.09 5.88
C GLY A 256 21.45 3.50 5.18
N VAL A 257 21.55 2.26 4.68
CA VAL A 257 20.45 1.51 4.09
C VAL A 257 20.24 0.20 4.83
N TRP A 258 19.11 0.07 5.53
CA TRP A 258 18.72 -1.11 6.31
C TRP A 258 17.70 -1.94 5.53
N ALA A 259 17.97 -3.22 5.38
CA ALA A 259 17.04 -4.18 4.81
C ALA A 259 17.30 -5.59 5.40
N ASP A 260 16.41 -6.52 5.10
CA ASP A 260 16.60 -7.91 5.49
C ASP A 260 17.61 -8.65 4.58
N THR A 261 17.84 -9.93 4.90
CA THR A 261 18.79 -10.78 4.17
C THR A 261 18.41 -10.99 2.70
N ALA A 262 17.13 -10.88 2.34
CA ALA A 262 16.68 -11.07 0.96
C ALA A 262 17.20 -9.99 -0.01
N TYR A 263 17.62 -8.85 0.54
CA TYR A 263 18.25 -7.76 -0.22
C TYR A 263 19.78 -7.90 -0.33
N ARG A 264 20.39 -8.88 0.37
CA ARG A 264 21.84 -9.06 0.35
C ARG A 264 22.30 -9.70 -0.96
N SER A 265 23.18 -9.01 -1.68
CA SER A 265 23.88 -9.54 -2.86
C SER A 265 25.08 -8.69 -3.17
N ALA A 266 26.11 -9.29 -3.83
CA ALA A 266 27.27 -8.54 -4.31
C ALA A 266 26.89 -7.39 -5.26
N LYS A 267 25.83 -7.58 -6.07
CA LYS A 267 25.31 -6.54 -6.96
C LYS A 267 24.77 -5.35 -6.15
N ASN A 268 23.97 -5.61 -5.12
CA ASN A 268 23.39 -4.55 -4.31
C ASN A 268 24.46 -3.85 -3.46
N ASP A 269 25.42 -4.58 -2.90
CA ASP A 269 26.51 -3.96 -2.15
C ASP A 269 27.35 -3.04 -3.05
N ALA A 270 27.69 -3.48 -4.28
CA ALA A 270 28.41 -2.65 -5.24
C ALA A 270 27.60 -1.42 -5.69
N MET A 271 26.29 -1.56 -5.88
CA MET A 271 25.39 -0.45 -6.22
C MET A 271 25.34 0.57 -5.09
N LEU A 272 25.23 0.12 -3.84
CA LEU A 272 25.22 1.00 -2.66
C LEU A 272 26.55 1.75 -2.52
N ASP A 273 27.67 1.05 -2.67
CA ASP A 273 29.03 1.66 -2.63
C ASP A 273 29.18 2.71 -3.74
N ALA A 274 28.76 2.41 -4.97
CA ALA A 274 28.83 3.34 -6.08
C ALA A 274 28.00 4.62 -5.86
N ARG A 275 26.96 4.57 -5.02
CA ARG A 275 26.13 5.70 -4.62
C ARG A 275 26.59 6.37 -3.32
N GLY A 276 27.71 5.94 -2.72
CA GLY A 276 28.17 6.42 -1.43
C GLY A 276 27.28 6.02 -0.25
N LEU A 277 26.47 4.97 -0.43
CA LEU A 277 25.55 4.47 0.58
C LEU A 277 26.18 3.32 1.37
N VAL A 278 25.90 3.25 2.67
CA VAL A 278 26.42 2.21 3.60
C VAL A 278 25.42 1.07 3.72
N SER A 279 25.82 -0.12 3.31
CA SER A 279 25.01 -1.33 3.46
C SER A 279 24.88 -1.73 4.94
N CYS A 280 23.68 -1.51 5.49
CA CYS A 280 23.23 -2.02 6.78
C CYS A 280 22.31 -3.26 6.63
N ILE A 281 22.35 -3.94 5.47
CA ILE A 281 21.59 -5.15 5.19
C ILE A 281 22.07 -6.29 6.11
N HIS A 282 21.14 -7.14 6.56
CA HIS A 282 21.47 -8.29 7.39
C HIS A 282 22.40 -9.26 6.68
N GLY A 283 23.29 -9.89 7.44
CA GLY A 283 24.19 -10.94 6.94
C GLY A 283 23.44 -12.22 6.59
N GLU A 284 23.91 -12.95 5.60
CA GLU A 284 23.41 -14.28 5.29
C GLU A 284 23.81 -15.29 6.39
N LYS A 285 22.88 -16.16 6.76
CA LYS A 285 23.19 -17.27 7.64
C LYS A 285 23.98 -18.32 6.85
N PRO A 286 25.20 -18.71 7.28
CA PRO A 286 25.94 -19.76 6.61
C PRO A 286 25.14 -21.06 6.57
N GLN A 287 25.18 -21.75 5.43
CA GLN A 287 24.47 -23.03 5.28
C GLN A 287 25.14 -24.10 6.18
N GLY A 288 24.34 -24.79 6.99
CA GLY A 288 24.82 -25.89 7.86
C GLY A 288 25.69 -25.46 9.05
N ARG A 289 25.89 -24.15 9.30
CA ARG A 289 26.67 -23.65 10.42
C ARG A 289 25.92 -22.57 11.20
N PRO A 290 26.14 -22.44 12.53
CA PRO A 290 25.60 -21.33 13.28
C PRO A 290 26.24 -20.01 12.83
N MET A 291 25.44 -18.93 12.81
CA MET A 291 25.95 -17.59 12.53
C MET A 291 26.98 -17.17 13.60
N ALA A 292 28.12 -16.61 13.17
CA ALA A 292 29.12 -16.10 14.07
C ALA A 292 28.53 -15.10 15.08
N ALA A 293 28.96 -15.17 16.34
CA ALA A 293 28.42 -14.32 17.42
C ALA A 293 28.52 -12.81 17.09
N ARG A 294 29.60 -12.39 16.42
CA ARG A 294 29.81 -11.01 15.97
C ARG A 294 28.75 -10.59 14.98
N THR A 295 28.49 -11.41 13.94
CA THR A 295 27.46 -11.13 12.91
C THR A 295 26.07 -11.10 13.53
N ARG A 296 25.75 -12.07 14.42
CA ARG A 296 24.47 -12.10 15.13
C ARG A 296 24.23 -10.84 15.97
N ARG A 297 25.25 -10.34 16.69
CA ARG A 297 25.16 -9.08 17.44
C ARG A 297 24.99 -7.87 16.54
N ALA A 298 25.69 -7.83 15.38
CA ALA A 298 25.56 -6.77 14.40
C ALA A 298 24.15 -6.76 13.80
N ASP A 299 23.60 -7.91 13.42
CA ASP A 299 22.26 -8.02 12.87
C ASP A 299 21.16 -7.69 13.90
N ALA A 300 21.37 -8.04 15.18
CA ALA A 300 20.48 -7.63 16.26
C ALA A 300 20.40 -6.09 16.40
N ARG A 301 21.54 -5.39 16.28
CA ARG A 301 21.57 -3.91 16.27
C ARG A 301 20.86 -3.34 15.05
N LYS A 302 21.02 -3.94 13.87
CA LYS A 302 20.33 -3.53 12.64
C LYS A 302 18.83 -3.76 12.75
N SER A 303 18.39 -4.87 13.35
CA SER A 303 16.97 -5.16 13.62
C SER A 303 16.33 -4.13 14.54
N ALA A 304 17.03 -3.69 15.58
CA ALA A 304 16.54 -2.66 16.48
C ALA A 304 16.30 -1.32 15.79
N VAL A 305 17.01 -1.05 14.69
CA VAL A 305 16.80 0.14 13.85
C VAL A 305 15.55 -0.01 12.96
N ARG A 306 15.32 -1.21 12.42
CA ARG A 306 14.16 -1.52 11.53
C ARG A 306 12.82 -1.49 12.27
N TRP A 307 12.79 -1.82 13.56
CA TRP A 307 11.59 -1.82 14.40
C TRP A 307 11.85 -1.01 15.67
N PRO A 308 11.75 0.31 15.62
CA PRO A 308 11.71 1.09 16.86
C PRO A 308 10.49 0.65 17.68
N SER A 309 10.70 0.41 18.96
CA SER A 309 9.68 -0.06 19.92
C SER A 309 8.48 0.87 20.09
N SER A 310 8.42 1.96 19.36
CA SER A 310 7.34 2.95 19.36
C SER A 310 6.28 2.74 18.26
N MET A 311 6.38 1.66 17.47
CA MET A 311 5.43 1.31 16.39
C MET A 311 4.57 0.07 16.73
N THR A 312 4.50 -0.34 18.01
CA THR A 312 3.58 -1.37 18.51
C THR A 312 2.36 -0.73 19.14
#